data_88f63b3e5713624faedc6615c5c7cca7
#
_entry.id   88f63b3e5713624faedc6615c5c7cca7
#
_cell.length_a   1.000
_cell.length_b   1.000
_cell.length_c   1.000
_cell.angle_alpha   90.00
_cell.angle_beta   90.00
_cell.angle_gamma   90.00
#
_symmetry.space_group_name_H-M   'P 1'
#
loop_
_entity.id
_entity.type
_entity.pdbx_description
1 polymer ?
#
loop_
_entity_poly.entity_id
_entity_poly.type
_entity_poly.pdbx_seq_one_letter_code
_entity_poly.pdbx_strand_id
1 'polypeptide(L)'
;MSNNGLEKANVLHQLKTNFDVPPEMLELLKAQITEPRIAENLERIFDGLSVEDSYHVVASSLPWVKNVHALDQMQDPKHKKKYQVPDYNLLVENNQHEDFPILIDVKSAKVDKETCKLQRYGFPNLRNYAKTQKMPLLIAVYWEKYQYWTHNTLEHFGEKGKISFADAFANDLSHILSDYIFIFNQPFYRKTYFSDLPDDDNALLHHDDYGPITSIYMGLELSSLEEISVIDNAAIDTVFDLKEIEFSKDDKGRYQIDKFELAPNCLGKVVKTTHWISRVQKRTHMPVGFRYLSDDGSTNMTGEELIRMHVVNMAIRLKAPAQYPEPKDKNPTTDELFRLAYEGSAQYQLYLNSQK
;
A
#
# COMPACT_ATOMS: atom_id res chain seq x y z
N MET A 1 35.31 6.60 -7.54
CA MET A 1 35.10 5.99 -6.21
C MET A 1 33.62 5.70 -6.07
N SER A 2 33.28 4.45 -5.82
CA SER A 2 31.92 3.92 -5.84
C SER A 2 31.08 4.52 -4.73
N ASN A 3 29.75 4.52 -4.94
CA ASN A 3 28.72 4.91 -3.98
C ASN A 3 28.62 3.95 -2.76
N ASN A 4 29.75 3.61 -2.19
CA ASN A 4 29.85 2.61 -1.13
C ASN A 4 29.01 2.98 0.11
N GLY A 5 28.82 4.28 0.38
CA GLY A 5 28.04 4.73 1.52
C GLY A 5 26.53 4.53 1.37
N LEU A 6 25.99 4.71 0.17
CA LEU A 6 24.55 4.48 -0.07
C LEU A 6 24.21 2.99 -0.04
N GLU A 7 25.09 2.15 -0.58
CA GLU A 7 24.96 0.68 -0.47
C GLU A 7 25.01 0.23 1.00
N LYS A 8 25.96 0.76 1.77
CA LYS A 8 26.06 0.46 3.21
C LYS A 8 24.80 0.90 3.95
N ALA A 9 24.23 2.08 3.63
CA ALA A 9 22.98 2.54 4.20
C ALA A 9 21.81 1.62 3.87
N ASN A 10 21.72 1.14 2.63
CA ASN A 10 20.70 0.19 2.20
C ASN A 10 20.83 -1.16 2.92
N VAL A 11 22.05 -1.72 2.99
CA VAL A 11 22.30 -2.96 3.74
C VAL A 11 21.99 -2.79 5.22
N LEU A 12 22.35 -1.66 5.82
CA LEU A 12 22.03 -1.36 7.21
C LEU A 12 20.54 -1.25 7.46
N HIS A 13 19.79 -0.64 6.53
CA HIS A 13 18.35 -0.58 6.58
C HIS A 13 17.73 -1.98 6.52
N GLN A 14 18.16 -2.82 5.59
CA GLN A 14 17.71 -4.21 5.48
C GLN A 14 17.99 -5.03 6.74
N LEU A 15 19.19 -4.87 7.32
CA LEU A 15 19.53 -5.53 8.60
C LEU A 15 18.61 -5.08 9.72
N LYS A 16 18.38 -3.77 9.86
CA LYS A 16 17.48 -3.21 10.88
C LYS A 16 16.01 -3.66 10.71
N THR A 17 15.57 -3.86 9.48
CA THR A 17 14.17 -4.17 9.16
C THR A 17 13.87 -5.66 9.26
N ASN A 18 14.82 -6.52 8.84
CA ASN A 18 14.58 -7.95 8.69
C ASN A 18 15.20 -8.81 9.79
N PHE A 19 16.03 -8.23 10.66
CA PHE A 19 16.72 -8.96 11.72
C PHE A 19 16.64 -8.20 13.04
N ASP A 20 16.61 -8.96 14.13
CA ASP A 20 16.74 -8.41 15.48
C ASP A 20 18.23 -8.15 15.79
N VAL A 21 18.74 -7.03 15.28
CA VAL A 21 20.15 -6.66 15.44
C VAL A 21 20.32 -5.80 16.68
N PRO A 22 21.21 -6.17 17.60
CA PRO A 22 21.48 -5.37 18.80
C PRO A 22 21.84 -3.91 18.47
N PRO A 23 21.35 -2.93 19.26
CA PRO A 23 21.60 -1.51 19.02
C PRO A 23 23.08 -1.16 18.88
N GLU A 24 23.95 -1.78 19.68
CA GLU A 24 25.40 -1.56 19.66
C GLU A 24 26.01 -1.97 18.31
N MET A 25 25.52 -3.07 17.73
CA MET A 25 25.99 -3.53 16.43
C MET A 25 25.53 -2.59 15.31
N LEU A 26 24.28 -2.07 15.39
CA LEU A 26 23.79 -1.08 14.44
C LEU A 26 24.63 0.20 14.47
N GLU A 27 25.02 0.67 15.65
CA GLU A 27 25.91 1.86 15.78
C GLU A 27 27.31 1.62 15.20
N LEU A 28 27.87 0.43 15.42
CA LEU A 28 29.15 0.05 14.80
C LEU A 28 29.07 0.02 13.28
N LEU A 29 27.96 -0.49 12.73
CA LEU A 29 27.73 -0.51 11.28
C LEU A 29 27.49 0.89 10.71
N LYS A 30 26.75 1.75 11.42
CA LYS A 30 26.57 3.18 11.04
C LYS A 30 27.92 3.89 10.95
N ALA A 31 28.83 3.64 11.87
CA ALA A 31 30.16 4.22 11.87
C ALA A 31 31.01 3.84 10.63
N GLN A 32 30.66 2.77 9.91
CA GLN A 32 31.32 2.39 8.66
C GLN A 32 30.87 3.25 7.44
N ILE A 33 29.88 4.10 7.61
CA ILE A 33 29.42 5.05 6.58
C ILE A 33 30.28 6.33 6.75
N THR A 34 31.35 6.40 6.00
CA THR A 34 32.35 7.48 6.11
C THR A 34 32.09 8.67 5.19
N GLU A 35 31.11 8.57 4.26
CA GLU A 35 30.76 9.65 3.36
C GLU A 35 29.88 10.69 4.10
N PRO A 36 30.40 11.94 4.33
CA PRO A 36 29.73 12.90 5.20
C PRO A 36 28.27 13.19 4.80
N ARG A 37 28.02 13.34 3.50
CA ARG A 37 26.65 13.61 3.00
C ARG A 37 25.65 12.49 3.27
N ILE A 38 26.13 11.24 3.33
CA ILE A 38 25.27 10.08 3.61
C ILE A 38 25.10 9.95 5.12
N ALA A 39 26.17 10.03 5.88
CA ALA A 39 26.12 9.97 7.34
C ALA A 39 25.20 11.06 7.93
N GLU A 40 25.33 12.30 7.46
CA GLU A 40 24.48 13.43 7.91
C GLU A 40 22.99 13.29 7.53
N ASN A 41 22.69 12.50 6.51
CA ASN A 41 21.31 12.31 6.01
C ASN A 41 20.77 10.88 6.23
N LEU A 42 21.42 10.08 7.07
CA LEU A 42 21.15 8.65 7.19
C LEU A 42 19.70 8.36 7.58
N GLU A 43 19.14 9.08 8.56
CA GLU A 43 17.76 8.90 8.98
C GLU A 43 16.77 9.24 7.86
N ARG A 44 17.04 10.30 7.10
CA ARG A 44 16.22 10.65 5.93
C ARG A 44 16.29 9.59 4.82
N ILE A 45 17.46 8.93 4.67
CA ILE A 45 17.63 7.83 3.72
C ILE A 45 16.80 6.63 4.19
N PHE A 46 16.86 6.29 5.48
CA PHE A 46 16.07 5.21 6.05
C PHE A 46 14.55 5.46 5.95
N ASP A 47 14.11 6.69 6.21
CA ASP A 47 12.71 7.07 5.98
C ASP A 47 12.27 6.82 4.52
N GLY A 48 13.12 7.18 3.55
CA GLY A 48 12.87 6.94 2.14
C GLY A 48 12.78 5.46 1.80
N LEU A 49 13.73 4.66 2.23
CA LEU A 49 13.75 3.21 2.03
C LEU A 49 12.53 2.54 2.68
N SER A 50 12.14 2.96 3.88
CA SER A 50 10.92 2.46 4.54
C SER A 50 9.64 2.75 3.74
N VAL A 51 9.57 3.89 3.05
CA VAL A 51 8.44 4.21 2.16
C VAL A 51 8.47 3.36 0.90
N GLU A 52 9.65 3.13 0.32
CA GLU A 52 9.84 2.24 -0.82
C GLU A 52 9.43 0.80 -0.48
N ASP A 53 9.90 0.26 0.67
CA ASP A 53 9.49 -1.07 1.15
C ASP A 53 7.97 -1.16 1.34
N SER A 54 7.36 -0.13 1.92
CA SER A 54 5.90 -0.06 2.08
C SER A 54 5.18 -0.05 0.73
N TYR A 55 5.75 0.60 -0.28
CA TYR A 55 5.20 0.57 -1.63
C TYR A 55 5.29 -0.81 -2.26
N HIS A 56 6.44 -1.49 -2.09
CA HIS A 56 6.62 -2.85 -2.59
C HIS A 56 5.49 -3.77 -2.12
N VAL A 57 5.21 -3.73 -0.82
CA VAL A 57 4.13 -4.52 -0.22
C VAL A 57 2.77 -4.19 -0.81
N VAL A 58 2.46 -2.89 -0.87
CA VAL A 58 1.18 -2.42 -1.41
C VAL A 58 1.04 -2.83 -2.88
N ALA A 59 2.06 -2.62 -3.71
CA ALA A 59 2.03 -2.99 -5.12
C ALA A 59 1.86 -4.49 -5.33
N SER A 60 2.59 -5.33 -4.56
CA SER A 60 2.49 -6.80 -4.64
C SER A 60 1.12 -7.35 -4.27
N SER A 61 0.34 -6.59 -3.50
CA SER A 61 -1.01 -7.00 -3.11
C SER A 61 -2.09 -6.63 -4.12
N LEU A 62 -1.78 -5.88 -5.16
CA LEU A 62 -2.78 -5.46 -6.16
C LEU A 62 -3.02 -6.56 -7.20
N PRO A 63 -4.30 -6.87 -7.54
CA PRO A 63 -4.64 -8.02 -8.39
C PRO A 63 -4.01 -8.02 -9.78
N TRP A 64 -3.83 -6.86 -10.39
CA TRP A 64 -3.31 -6.74 -11.74
C TRP A 64 -1.78 -6.64 -11.79
N VAL A 65 -1.13 -6.52 -10.64
CA VAL A 65 0.32 -6.47 -10.55
C VAL A 65 0.86 -7.90 -10.44
N LYS A 66 1.42 -8.42 -11.51
CA LYS A 66 2.00 -9.78 -11.57
C LYS A 66 3.39 -9.86 -10.99
N ASN A 67 4.14 -8.78 -11.04
CA ASN A 67 5.52 -8.75 -10.57
C ASN A 67 5.92 -7.33 -10.14
N VAL A 68 6.69 -7.24 -9.06
CA VAL A 68 7.30 -6.01 -8.55
C VAL A 68 8.81 -6.23 -8.48
N HIS A 69 9.54 -5.54 -9.33
CA HIS A 69 10.99 -5.63 -9.43
C HIS A 69 11.65 -4.34 -8.95
N ALA A 70 12.41 -4.39 -7.86
CA ALA A 70 13.26 -3.28 -7.45
C ALA A 70 14.39 -3.09 -8.47
N LEU A 71 14.60 -1.85 -8.91
CA LEU A 71 15.64 -1.51 -9.86
C LEU A 71 16.92 -1.09 -9.14
N ASP A 72 18.04 -1.57 -9.64
CA ASP A 72 19.36 -1.19 -9.09
C ASP A 72 19.61 0.30 -9.32
N GLN A 73 19.74 1.04 -8.24
CA GLN A 73 20.02 2.47 -8.24
C GLN A 73 21.50 2.80 -8.54
N MET A 74 22.34 1.76 -8.65
CA MET A 74 23.75 1.93 -8.98
C MET A 74 23.95 2.29 -10.45
N GLN A 75 24.43 3.48 -10.70
CA GLN A 75 24.74 3.98 -12.04
C GLN A 75 26.17 4.48 -12.11
N ASP A 76 26.81 4.24 -13.27
CA ASP A 76 28.05 4.91 -13.61
C ASP A 76 27.87 6.45 -13.49
N PRO A 77 28.79 7.16 -12.82
CA PRO A 77 28.70 8.60 -12.59
C PRO A 77 28.45 9.45 -13.85
N LYS A 78 28.94 9.00 -15.00
CA LYS A 78 28.71 9.68 -16.30
C LYS A 78 27.23 9.64 -16.72
N HIS A 79 26.50 8.59 -16.32
CA HIS A 79 25.09 8.39 -16.67
C HIS A 79 24.14 9.11 -15.71
N LYS A 80 24.52 9.27 -14.43
CA LYS A 80 23.71 9.97 -13.40
C LYS A 80 23.36 11.41 -13.76
N LYS A 81 24.16 12.07 -14.60
CA LYS A 81 23.87 13.44 -15.06
C LYS A 81 22.69 13.50 -16.03
N LYS A 82 22.38 12.42 -16.72
CA LYS A 82 21.37 12.34 -17.77
C LYS A 82 20.18 11.46 -17.44
N TYR A 83 20.38 10.46 -16.62
CA TYR A 83 19.38 9.47 -16.26
C TYR A 83 19.26 9.33 -14.75
N GLN A 84 18.03 9.11 -14.28
CA GLN A 84 17.74 8.63 -12.94
C GLN A 84 16.94 7.34 -13.09
N VAL A 85 17.40 6.28 -12.44
CA VAL A 85 16.67 5.00 -12.38
C VAL A 85 15.49 5.17 -11.44
N PRO A 86 14.26 4.82 -11.85
CA PRO A 86 13.12 4.70 -10.95
C PRO A 86 13.32 3.58 -9.92
N ASP A 87 12.51 3.56 -8.88
CA ASP A 87 12.67 2.59 -7.79
C ASP A 87 12.21 1.19 -8.19
N TYR A 88 11.13 1.08 -8.99
CA TYR A 88 10.55 -0.21 -9.38
C TYR A 88 10.20 -0.29 -10.86
N ASN A 89 10.17 -1.53 -11.34
CA ASN A 89 9.49 -1.95 -12.56
C ASN A 89 8.37 -2.92 -12.16
N LEU A 90 7.13 -2.58 -12.48
CA LEU A 90 5.98 -3.45 -12.31
C LEU A 90 5.63 -4.12 -13.65
N LEU A 91 5.25 -5.39 -13.60
CA LEU A 91 4.55 -6.05 -14.70
C LEU A 91 3.06 -6.07 -14.35
N VAL A 92 2.24 -5.40 -15.16
CA VAL A 92 0.81 -5.22 -14.90
C VAL A 92 0.01 -5.86 -16.01
N GLU A 93 -1.05 -6.58 -15.67
CA GLU A 93 -2.01 -7.12 -16.62
C GLU A 93 -3.14 -6.10 -16.84
N ASN A 94 -3.55 -5.89 -18.09
CA ASN A 94 -4.71 -5.06 -18.43
C ASN A 94 -6.00 -5.89 -18.51
N ASN A 95 -7.15 -5.23 -18.78
CA ASN A 95 -8.46 -5.91 -18.90
C ASN A 95 -8.56 -6.87 -20.10
N GLN A 96 -7.60 -6.84 -21.02
CA GLN A 96 -7.52 -7.71 -22.19
C GLN A 96 -6.58 -8.90 -21.94
N HIS A 97 -6.09 -9.06 -20.71
CA HIS A 97 -5.11 -10.05 -20.30
C HIS A 97 -3.73 -9.88 -20.98
N GLU A 98 -3.40 -8.66 -21.37
CA GLU A 98 -2.08 -8.34 -21.90
C GLU A 98 -1.19 -7.76 -20.79
N ASP A 99 0.03 -8.22 -20.76
CA ASP A 99 1.05 -7.77 -19.83
C ASP A 99 1.79 -6.55 -20.34
N PHE A 100 1.94 -5.53 -19.53
CA PHE A 100 2.74 -4.36 -19.86
C PHE A 100 3.58 -3.89 -18.67
N PRO A 101 4.81 -3.44 -18.92
CA PRO A 101 5.68 -2.95 -17.86
C PRO A 101 5.39 -1.49 -17.56
N ILE A 102 5.44 -1.12 -16.26
CA ILE A 102 5.37 0.27 -15.79
C ILE A 102 6.53 0.55 -14.85
N LEU A 103 7.23 1.66 -15.07
CA LEU A 103 8.21 2.17 -14.14
C LEU A 103 7.54 2.98 -13.03
N ILE A 104 7.99 2.79 -11.81
CA ILE A 104 7.50 3.53 -10.64
C ILE A 104 8.66 4.20 -9.93
N ASP A 105 8.53 5.50 -9.68
CA ASP A 105 9.43 6.24 -8.79
C ASP A 105 8.64 6.65 -7.53
N VAL A 106 9.10 6.24 -6.36
CA VAL A 106 8.40 6.39 -5.07
C VAL A 106 8.83 7.67 -4.38
N LYS A 107 7.88 8.41 -3.88
CA LYS A 107 8.10 9.64 -3.12
C LYS A 107 7.18 9.70 -1.90
N SER A 108 7.55 10.48 -0.89
CA SER A 108 6.69 10.80 0.25
C SER A 108 6.51 12.30 0.41
N ALA A 109 5.32 12.68 0.87
CA ALA A 109 5.02 14.02 1.36
C ALA A 109 4.77 13.93 2.87
N LYS A 110 5.63 14.57 3.66
CA LYS A 110 5.60 14.56 5.13
C LYS A 110 4.30 15.15 5.67
N VAL A 111 3.94 14.81 6.92
CA VAL A 111 2.68 15.21 7.57
C VAL A 111 2.41 16.71 7.52
N ASP A 112 3.46 17.53 7.62
CA ASP A 112 3.40 18.99 7.56
C ASP A 112 3.33 19.56 6.13
N LYS A 113 3.41 18.71 5.09
CA LYS A 113 3.43 19.10 3.69
C LYS A 113 2.16 18.66 2.98
N GLU A 114 1.50 19.59 2.33
CA GLU A 114 0.41 19.33 1.38
C GLU A 114 0.87 19.30 -0.08
N THR A 115 2.18 19.19 -0.27
CA THR A 115 2.78 19.19 -1.60
C THR A 115 3.98 18.28 -1.64
N CYS A 116 4.06 17.48 -2.71
CA CYS A 116 5.25 16.71 -3.07
C CYS A 116 6.06 17.46 -4.13
N LYS A 117 7.38 17.41 -4.01
CA LYS A 117 8.28 18.10 -4.94
C LYS A 117 9.36 17.13 -5.42
N LEU A 118 9.48 16.99 -6.72
CA LEU A 118 10.60 16.31 -7.35
C LEU A 118 11.82 17.23 -7.40
N GLN A 119 13.01 16.67 -7.24
CA GLN A 119 14.24 17.44 -7.36
C GLN A 119 14.39 17.99 -8.78
N ARG A 120 14.90 19.23 -8.91
CA ARG A 120 15.02 19.94 -10.19
C ARG A 120 15.70 19.13 -11.31
N TYR A 121 16.71 18.34 -10.96
CA TYR A 121 17.44 17.49 -11.91
C TYR A 121 16.82 16.09 -12.05
N GLY A 122 16.01 15.63 -11.08
CA GLY A 122 15.36 14.32 -11.12
C GLY A 122 14.28 14.25 -12.20
N PHE A 123 13.49 15.28 -12.34
CA PHE A 123 12.40 15.33 -13.30
C PHE A 123 12.81 15.02 -14.76
N PRO A 124 13.77 15.74 -15.38
CA PRO A 124 14.20 15.41 -16.74
C PRO A 124 14.96 14.07 -16.81
N ASN A 125 15.68 13.70 -15.77
CA ASN A 125 16.46 12.46 -15.76
C ASN A 125 15.59 11.21 -15.69
N LEU A 126 14.50 11.23 -14.88
CA LEU A 126 13.47 10.18 -14.86
C LEU A 126 12.80 10.03 -16.24
N ARG A 127 12.39 11.16 -16.83
CA ARG A 127 11.78 11.17 -18.16
C ARG A 127 12.73 10.58 -19.21
N ASN A 128 14.01 10.95 -19.18
CA ASN A 128 15.01 10.42 -20.11
C ASN A 128 15.19 8.91 -19.94
N TYR A 129 15.18 8.42 -18.70
CA TYR A 129 15.26 6.99 -18.43
C TYR A 129 14.04 6.25 -19.01
N ALA A 130 12.83 6.70 -18.67
CA ALA A 130 11.59 6.10 -19.15
C ALA A 130 11.52 6.07 -20.69
N LYS A 131 11.88 7.19 -21.35
CA LYS A 131 11.96 7.26 -22.82
C LYS A 131 12.97 6.26 -23.41
N THR A 132 14.15 6.12 -22.78
CA THR A 132 15.19 5.21 -23.26
C THR A 132 14.76 3.76 -23.10
N GLN A 133 14.08 3.43 -22.01
CA GLN A 133 13.52 2.09 -21.76
C GLN A 133 12.24 1.84 -22.56
N LYS A 134 11.63 2.89 -23.13
CA LYS A 134 10.33 2.84 -23.81
C LYS A 134 9.22 2.27 -22.91
N MET A 135 9.18 2.73 -21.68
CA MET A 135 8.24 2.29 -20.65
C MET A 135 7.51 3.48 -20.05
N PRO A 136 6.18 3.36 -19.76
CA PRO A 136 5.47 4.37 -19.00
C PRO A 136 6.09 4.54 -17.62
N LEU A 137 5.99 5.75 -17.07
CA LEU A 137 6.49 6.08 -15.74
C LEU A 137 5.39 6.75 -14.92
N LEU A 138 5.11 6.21 -13.75
CA LEU A 138 4.30 6.84 -12.73
C LEU A 138 5.15 7.21 -11.51
N ILE A 139 4.76 8.28 -10.87
CA ILE A 139 5.29 8.69 -9.57
C ILE A 139 4.29 8.26 -8.52
N ALA A 140 4.65 7.32 -7.68
CA ALA A 140 3.87 6.89 -6.54
C ALA A 140 4.17 7.83 -5.35
N VAL A 141 3.19 8.60 -4.89
CA VAL A 141 3.37 9.52 -3.77
C VAL A 141 2.62 9.02 -2.55
N TYR A 142 3.35 8.77 -1.46
CA TYR A 142 2.76 8.53 -0.15
C TYR A 142 2.52 9.84 0.58
N TRP A 143 1.26 10.16 0.84
CA TRP A 143 0.83 11.33 1.58
C TRP A 143 0.69 10.96 3.06
N GLU A 144 1.72 11.20 3.86
CA GLU A 144 1.77 10.78 5.26
C GLU A 144 0.62 11.32 6.10
N LYS A 145 0.22 12.59 5.90
CA LYS A 145 -0.92 13.22 6.58
C LYS A 145 -2.23 12.47 6.39
N TYR A 146 -2.43 11.92 5.19
CA TYR A 146 -3.66 11.23 4.81
C TYR A 146 -3.51 9.72 4.81
N GLN A 147 -2.28 9.22 5.00
CA GLN A 147 -1.92 7.81 4.87
C GLN A 147 -2.43 7.23 3.53
N TYR A 148 -2.18 7.93 2.46
CA TYR A 148 -2.79 7.69 1.16
C TYR A 148 -1.75 7.68 0.04
N TRP A 149 -1.87 6.73 -0.90
CA TRP A 149 -1.06 6.64 -2.09
C TRP A 149 -1.78 7.26 -3.28
N THR A 150 -1.07 8.04 -4.08
CA THR A 150 -1.52 8.47 -5.41
C THR A 150 -0.46 8.09 -6.45
N HIS A 151 -0.91 7.77 -7.66
CA HIS A 151 -0.05 7.50 -8.81
C HIS A 151 -0.29 8.56 -9.87
N ASN A 152 0.73 9.32 -10.19
CA ASN A 152 0.62 10.46 -11.09
C ASN A 152 1.72 10.42 -12.14
N THR A 153 1.46 10.93 -13.35
CA THR A 153 2.51 11.13 -14.36
C THR A 153 3.43 12.29 -13.98
N LEU A 154 4.60 12.37 -14.61
CA LEU A 154 5.49 13.51 -14.45
C LEU A 154 4.83 14.84 -14.84
N GLU A 155 3.93 14.83 -15.82
CA GLU A 155 3.22 16.00 -16.31
C GLU A 155 2.35 16.67 -15.24
N HIS A 156 1.76 15.86 -14.34
CA HIS A 156 0.94 16.35 -13.22
C HIS A 156 1.75 17.17 -12.19
N PHE A 157 3.07 17.04 -12.17
CA PHE A 157 3.94 17.88 -11.31
C PHE A 157 4.20 19.26 -11.91
N GLY A 158 3.78 19.51 -13.15
CA GLY A 158 3.95 20.77 -13.85
C GLY A 158 5.42 21.18 -14.02
N GLU A 159 5.65 22.35 -14.59
CA GLU A 159 7.02 22.84 -14.88
C GLU A 159 7.90 23.02 -13.63
N LYS A 160 7.29 23.26 -12.48
CA LYS A 160 8.01 23.45 -11.20
C LYS A 160 8.37 22.13 -10.51
N GLY A 161 7.98 20.99 -11.08
CA GLY A 161 8.19 19.68 -10.49
C GLY A 161 7.50 19.52 -9.13
N LYS A 162 6.28 20.08 -8.96
CA LYS A 162 5.56 20.11 -7.70
C LYS A 162 4.09 19.80 -7.93
N ILE A 163 3.52 18.92 -7.10
CA ILE A 163 2.10 18.59 -7.10
C ILE A 163 1.51 18.79 -5.71
N SER A 164 0.29 19.33 -5.61
CA SER A 164 -0.47 19.36 -4.36
C SER A 164 -1.20 18.05 -4.14
N PHE A 165 -1.62 17.77 -2.88
CA PHE A 165 -2.46 16.60 -2.61
C PHE A 165 -3.77 16.65 -3.41
N ALA A 166 -4.41 17.80 -3.47
CA ALA A 166 -5.67 17.96 -4.21
C ALA A 166 -5.52 17.65 -5.71
N ASP A 167 -4.43 18.16 -6.34
CA ASP A 167 -4.15 17.89 -7.75
C ASP A 167 -3.76 16.41 -7.96
N ALA A 168 -2.95 15.83 -7.06
CA ALA A 168 -2.54 14.45 -7.12
C ALA A 168 -3.74 13.51 -7.00
N PHE A 169 -4.65 13.80 -6.09
CA PHE A 169 -5.88 13.02 -5.89
C PHE A 169 -6.84 13.15 -7.07
N ALA A 170 -7.02 14.36 -7.60
CA ALA A 170 -7.89 14.61 -8.75
C ALA A 170 -7.40 13.93 -10.04
N ASN A 171 -6.09 13.68 -10.15
CA ASN A 171 -5.44 13.07 -11.31
C ASN A 171 -4.80 11.71 -10.97
N ASP A 172 -5.35 10.99 -9.99
CA ASP A 172 -4.82 9.71 -9.53
C ASP A 172 -5.09 8.59 -10.54
N LEU A 173 -4.03 7.94 -10.98
CA LEU A 173 -4.04 6.85 -11.95
C LEU A 173 -3.96 5.45 -11.30
N SER A 174 -4.19 5.36 -10.01
CA SER A 174 -4.08 4.08 -9.27
C SER A 174 -4.96 2.97 -9.81
N HIS A 175 -6.04 3.30 -10.52
CA HIS A 175 -6.91 2.32 -11.16
C HIS A 175 -6.19 1.45 -12.20
N ILE A 176 -5.11 1.95 -12.82
CA ILE A 176 -4.27 1.18 -13.76
C ILE A 176 -3.64 -0.03 -13.05
N LEU A 177 -3.38 0.09 -11.75
CA LEU A 177 -2.84 -0.96 -10.91
C LEU A 177 -3.91 -1.79 -10.20
N SER A 178 -5.20 -1.63 -10.58
CA SER A 178 -6.34 -2.23 -9.89
C SER A 178 -6.58 -1.75 -8.46
N ASP A 179 -6.23 -0.51 -8.15
CA ASP A 179 -6.47 0.09 -6.86
C ASP A 179 -7.87 0.73 -6.81
N TYR A 180 -8.85 -0.08 -6.45
CA TYR A 180 -10.25 0.32 -6.35
C TYR A 180 -10.54 1.12 -5.09
N ILE A 181 -11.67 1.84 -5.13
CA ILE A 181 -12.33 2.36 -3.93
C ILE A 181 -13.56 1.52 -3.60
N PHE A 182 -13.79 1.29 -2.32
CA PHE A 182 -15.02 0.72 -1.79
C PHE A 182 -15.83 1.81 -1.11
N ILE A 183 -17.15 1.82 -1.35
CA ILE A 183 -18.05 2.81 -0.77
C ILE A 183 -19.01 2.09 0.18
N PHE A 184 -18.95 2.44 1.46
CA PHE A 184 -19.78 1.84 2.50
C PHE A 184 -21.04 2.70 2.73
N ASN A 185 -22.17 2.28 2.16
CA ASN A 185 -23.43 3.03 2.17
C ASN A 185 -24.45 2.46 3.16
N GLN A 186 -24.12 1.39 3.86
CA GLN A 186 -25.02 0.71 4.78
C GLN A 186 -24.37 0.59 6.15
N PRO A 187 -25.13 0.69 7.25
CA PRO A 187 -24.63 0.32 8.56
C PRO A 187 -24.38 -1.20 8.59
N PHE A 188 -23.46 -1.60 9.45
CA PHE A 188 -23.22 -3.00 9.75
C PHE A 188 -23.04 -3.17 11.25
N TYR A 189 -23.14 -4.42 11.70
CA TYR A 189 -23.12 -4.77 13.11
C TYR A 189 -22.02 -5.80 13.34
N ARG A 190 -21.39 -5.70 14.51
CA ARG A 190 -20.44 -6.68 15.01
C ARG A 190 -20.87 -7.12 16.41
N LYS A 191 -20.77 -8.42 16.68
CA LYS A 191 -20.97 -9.02 17.98
C LYS A 191 -19.73 -9.78 18.40
N THR A 192 -19.23 -9.51 19.59
CA THR A 192 -18.01 -10.11 20.12
C THR A 192 -18.32 -10.87 21.40
N TYR A 193 -17.85 -12.11 21.50
CA TYR A 193 -17.99 -12.93 22.68
C TYR A 193 -16.66 -13.07 23.40
N PHE A 194 -16.71 -13.01 24.69
CA PHE A 194 -15.55 -13.12 25.58
C PHE A 194 -15.60 -14.44 26.37
N SER A 195 -14.42 -14.98 26.66
CA SER A 195 -14.29 -16.15 27.51
C SER A 195 -14.63 -15.81 28.96
N ASP A 196 -15.09 -16.83 29.67
CA ASP A 196 -15.24 -16.79 31.13
C ASP A 196 -13.96 -17.17 31.88
N LEU A 197 -12.93 -17.60 31.18
CA LEU A 197 -11.63 -17.91 31.73
C LEU A 197 -10.70 -16.71 31.54
N PRO A 198 -9.95 -16.29 32.56
CA PRO A 198 -8.98 -15.20 32.42
C PRO A 198 -7.89 -15.49 31.38
N ASP A 199 -7.45 -16.75 31.32
CA ASP A 199 -6.48 -17.26 30.38
C ASP A 199 -7.14 -18.42 29.63
N ASP A 200 -7.66 -18.14 28.42
CA ASP A 200 -8.30 -19.12 27.56
C ASP A 200 -7.36 -19.47 26.39
N ASP A 201 -6.85 -20.69 26.37
CA ASP A 201 -5.94 -21.16 25.31
C ASP A 201 -6.61 -21.17 23.91
N ASN A 202 -7.94 -21.10 23.84
CA ASN A 202 -8.69 -21.01 22.59
C ASN A 202 -9.05 -19.57 22.20
N ALA A 203 -8.57 -18.59 22.95
CA ALA A 203 -8.84 -17.19 22.62
C ALA A 203 -8.24 -16.80 21.28
N LEU A 204 -9.05 -16.16 20.44
CA LEU A 204 -8.61 -15.61 19.15
C LEU A 204 -7.74 -14.36 19.34
N LEU A 205 -8.12 -13.52 20.30
CA LEU A 205 -7.50 -12.24 20.64
C LEU A 205 -7.72 -11.97 22.13
N HIS A 206 -7.03 -10.97 22.66
CA HIS A 206 -7.25 -10.47 24.00
C HIS A 206 -7.65 -8.98 23.94
N HIS A 207 -8.72 -8.62 24.68
CA HIS A 207 -9.15 -7.24 24.87
C HIS A 207 -8.71 -6.76 26.25
N ASP A 208 -8.11 -5.57 26.32
CA ASP A 208 -7.52 -5.06 27.55
C ASP A 208 -8.54 -4.93 28.71
N ASP A 209 -9.77 -4.51 28.40
CA ASP A 209 -10.81 -4.26 29.40
C ASP A 209 -11.73 -5.48 29.64
N TYR A 210 -11.92 -6.32 28.64
CA TYR A 210 -12.97 -7.38 28.67
C TYR A 210 -12.42 -8.81 28.64
N GLY A 211 -11.12 -8.98 28.44
CA GLY A 211 -10.44 -10.27 28.46
C GLY A 211 -10.42 -11.01 27.13
N PRO A 212 -10.26 -12.35 27.16
CA PRO A 212 -10.08 -13.15 25.97
C PRO A 212 -11.31 -13.19 25.06
N ILE A 213 -11.14 -12.96 23.78
CA ILE A 213 -12.17 -13.01 22.73
C ILE A 213 -12.21 -14.42 22.16
N THR A 214 -13.37 -15.06 22.19
CA THR A 214 -13.56 -16.45 21.70
C THR A 214 -14.16 -16.51 20.31
N SER A 215 -15.02 -15.53 19.95
CA SER A 215 -15.62 -15.49 18.62
C SER A 215 -16.09 -14.08 18.27
N ILE A 216 -16.11 -13.77 16.98
CA ILE A 216 -16.51 -12.49 16.44
C ILE A 216 -17.47 -12.73 15.28
N TYR A 217 -18.62 -12.10 15.30
CA TYR A 217 -19.65 -12.19 14.26
C TYR A 217 -19.92 -10.82 13.65
N MET A 218 -20.20 -10.78 12.35
CA MET A 218 -20.49 -9.55 11.64
C MET A 218 -21.54 -9.74 10.54
N GLY A 219 -22.30 -8.69 10.26
CA GLY A 219 -23.30 -8.68 9.20
C GLY A 219 -24.02 -7.35 9.09
N LEU A 220 -24.87 -7.23 8.08
CA LEU A 220 -25.69 -6.04 7.84
C LEU A 220 -26.93 -5.99 8.73
N GLU A 221 -27.34 -7.12 9.27
CA GLU A 221 -28.52 -7.27 10.14
C GLU A 221 -28.17 -8.08 11.38
N LEU A 222 -28.63 -7.66 12.54
CA LEU A 222 -28.37 -8.36 13.81
C LEU A 222 -28.88 -9.79 13.84
N SER A 223 -29.91 -10.11 13.03
CA SER A 223 -30.52 -11.44 12.93
C SER A 223 -29.72 -12.42 12.08
N SER A 224 -28.73 -11.93 11.31
CA SER A 224 -27.99 -12.73 10.32
C SER A 224 -26.47 -12.44 10.36
N LEU A 225 -25.93 -12.39 11.57
CA LEU A 225 -24.48 -12.25 11.74
C LEU A 225 -23.79 -13.57 11.43
N GLU A 226 -22.67 -13.48 10.73
CA GLU A 226 -21.80 -14.62 10.42
C GLU A 226 -20.46 -14.46 11.12
N GLU A 227 -19.87 -15.57 11.51
CA GLU A 227 -18.54 -15.58 12.12
C GLU A 227 -17.48 -15.05 11.16
N ILE A 228 -16.53 -14.29 11.70
CA ILE A 228 -15.41 -13.73 10.95
C ILE A 228 -14.08 -14.11 11.57
N SER A 229 -13.03 -14.13 10.75
CA SER A 229 -11.67 -14.38 11.18
C SER A 229 -11.04 -13.17 11.89
N VAL A 230 -9.92 -13.40 12.56
CA VAL A 230 -9.10 -12.32 13.16
C VAL A 230 -8.62 -11.32 12.11
N ILE A 231 -8.28 -11.78 10.90
CA ILE A 231 -7.85 -10.90 9.81
C ILE A 231 -9.01 -10.05 9.30
N ASP A 232 -10.21 -10.61 9.17
CA ASP A 232 -11.43 -9.87 8.81
C ASP A 232 -11.73 -8.80 9.87
N ASN A 233 -11.63 -9.15 11.16
CA ASN A 233 -11.80 -8.19 12.24
C ASN A 233 -10.76 -7.06 12.16
N ALA A 234 -9.48 -7.39 11.96
CA ALA A 234 -8.43 -6.39 11.76
C ALA A 234 -8.70 -5.50 10.54
N ALA A 235 -9.23 -6.07 9.44
CA ALA A 235 -9.61 -5.29 8.26
C ALA A 235 -10.64 -4.21 8.60
N ILE A 236 -11.61 -4.53 9.45
CA ILE A 236 -12.63 -3.56 9.87
C ILE A 236 -12.07 -2.54 10.85
N ASP A 237 -11.39 -2.97 11.89
CA ASP A 237 -10.87 -2.10 12.96
C ASP A 237 -9.82 -1.10 12.44
N THR A 238 -9.18 -1.37 11.31
CA THR A 238 -8.19 -0.45 10.74
C THR A 238 -8.81 0.71 9.95
N VAL A 239 -10.05 0.61 9.52
CA VAL A 239 -10.69 1.62 8.66
C VAL A 239 -11.98 2.19 9.23
N PHE A 240 -12.59 1.55 10.22
CA PHE A 240 -13.85 1.98 10.84
C PHE A 240 -13.68 2.22 12.34
N ASP A 241 -14.29 3.29 12.81
CA ASP A 241 -14.49 3.54 14.22
C ASP A 241 -15.86 2.96 14.60
N LEU A 242 -15.87 1.79 15.21
CA LEU A 242 -17.10 1.15 15.67
C LEU A 242 -17.47 1.71 17.05
N LYS A 243 -18.75 1.99 17.22
CA LYS A 243 -19.30 2.45 18.49
C LYS A 243 -19.94 1.29 19.22
N GLU A 244 -19.55 1.10 20.47
CA GLU A 244 -20.23 0.17 21.36
C GLU A 244 -21.66 0.66 21.64
N ILE A 245 -22.65 -0.22 21.43
CA ILE A 245 -24.04 0.11 21.66
C ILE A 245 -24.57 -0.61 22.88
N GLU A 246 -24.31 -1.90 22.99
CA GLU A 246 -24.75 -2.74 24.09
C GLU A 246 -23.61 -3.61 24.58
N PHE A 247 -23.39 -3.57 25.85
CA PHE A 247 -22.61 -4.56 26.57
C PHE A 247 -23.41 -5.00 27.79
N SER A 248 -23.35 -6.26 28.08
CA SER A 248 -23.99 -6.87 29.25
C SER A 248 -22.92 -7.47 30.16
N LYS A 249 -23.34 -7.81 31.34
CA LYS A 249 -22.56 -8.69 32.22
C LYS A 249 -23.25 -10.05 32.26
N ASP A 250 -22.47 -11.11 32.20
CA ASP A 250 -22.99 -12.43 32.43
C ASP A 250 -23.36 -12.65 33.91
N ASP A 251 -23.91 -13.83 34.22
CA ASP A 251 -24.32 -14.19 35.59
C ASP A 251 -23.16 -14.16 36.61
N LYS A 252 -21.91 -14.14 36.14
CA LYS A 252 -20.70 -14.06 36.98
C LYS A 252 -20.14 -12.64 37.04
N GLY A 253 -20.83 -11.67 36.44
CA GLY A 253 -20.44 -10.26 36.45
C GLY A 253 -19.36 -9.86 35.46
N ARG A 254 -19.03 -10.73 34.48
CA ARG A 254 -18.04 -10.46 33.45
C ARG A 254 -18.66 -9.73 32.29
N TYR A 255 -17.88 -8.87 31.66
CA TYR A 255 -18.34 -8.10 30.52
C TYR A 255 -18.52 -8.99 29.28
N GLN A 256 -19.65 -8.76 28.60
CA GLN A 256 -19.96 -9.29 27.30
C GLN A 256 -20.35 -8.13 26.40
N ILE A 257 -19.64 -7.95 25.29
CA ILE A 257 -20.04 -6.95 24.31
C ILE A 257 -20.91 -7.66 23.27
N ASP A 258 -22.19 -7.37 23.33
CA ASP A 258 -23.18 -8.00 22.47
C ASP A 258 -23.33 -7.31 21.12
N LYS A 259 -22.93 -6.03 21.02
CA LYS A 259 -23.24 -5.26 19.84
C LYS A 259 -22.31 -4.08 19.64
N PHE A 260 -21.77 -3.96 18.45
CA PHE A 260 -21.14 -2.76 17.93
C PHE A 260 -21.91 -2.28 16.70
N GLU A 261 -22.13 -1.00 16.59
CA GLU A 261 -22.73 -0.38 15.43
C GLU A 261 -21.74 0.48 14.69
N LEU A 262 -21.86 0.50 13.37
CA LEU A 262 -21.11 1.44 12.55
C LEU A 262 -21.46 2.88 12.99
N ALA A 263 -20.45 3.65 13.36
CA ALA A 263 -20.66 5.05 13.71
C ALA A 263 -21.31 5.80 12.53
N PRO A 264 -22.26 6.71 12.77
CA PRO A 264 -23.00 7.40 11.71
C PRO A 264 -22.12 8.13 10.70
N ASN A 265 -20.95 8.61 11.12
CA ASN A 265 -19.94 9.24 10.26
C ASN A 265 -19.20 8.27 9.34
N CYS A 266 -19.42 6.97 9.49
CA CYS A 266 -18.86 5.96 8.59
C CYS A 266 -19.75 5.67 7.39
N LEU A 267 -21.01 6.13 7.39
CA LEU A 267 -21.89 6.01 6.23
C LEU A 267 -21.34 6.88 5.08
N GLY A 268 -21.26 6.31 3.89
CA GLY A 268 -20.63 6.97 2.74
C GLY A 268 -19.11 6.99 2.79
N LYS A 269 -18.49 6.24 3.71
CA LYS A 269 -17.02 6.15 3.79
C LYS A 269 -16.46 5.51 2.54
N VAL A 270 -15.45 6.17 1.99
CA VAL A 270 -14.69 5.72 0.82
C VAL A 270 -13.36 5.18 1.29
N VAL A 271 -13.08 3.92 0.97
CA VAL A 271 -11.85 3.24 1.36
C VAL A 271 -11.13 2.73 0.12
N LYS A 272 -9.89 3.17 -0.08
CA LYS A 272 -9.04 2.73 -1.18
C LYS A 272 -8.38 1.40 -0.84
N THR A 273 -8.31 0.48 -1.79
CA THR A 273 -7.78 -0.88 -1.57
C THR A 273 -6.36 -0.86 -1.00
N THR A 274 -5.45 -0.11 -1.61
CA THR A 274 -4.06 0.01 -1.13
C THR A 274 -3.96 0.55 0.29
N HIS A 275 -4.80 1.54 0.63
CA HIS A 275 -4.87 2.10 1.96
C HIS A 275 -5.35 1.07 2.98
N TRP A 276 -6.39 0.31 2.63
CA TRP A 276 -6.95 -0.73 3.49
C TRP A 276 -5.93 -1.84 3.73
N ILE A 277 -5.36 -2.41 2.66
CA ILE A 277 -4.33 -3.46 2.74
C ILE A 277 -3.14 -3.02 3.60
N SER A 278 -2.62 -1.82 3.35
CA SER A 278 -1.47 -1.28 4.11
C SER A 278 -1.76 -1.16 5.62
N ARG A 279 -2.98 -0.78 5.99
CA ARG A 279 -3.40 -0.71 7.40
C ARG A 279 -3.53 -2.08 8.04
N VAL A 280 -4.16 -3.02 7.34
CA VAL A 280 -4.31 -4.40 7.84
C VAL A 280 -2.94 -5.02 8.07
N GLN A 281 -2.02 -4.89 7.13
CA GLN A 281 -0.67 -5.41 7.25
C GLN A 281 0.06 -4.85 8.47
N LYS A 282 -0.01 -3.52 8.68
CA LYS A 282 0.57 -2.90 9.88
C LYS A 282 -0.05 -3.41 11.16
N ARG A 283 -1.37 -3.63 11.17
CA ARG A 283 -2.10 -4.10 12.35
C ARG A 283 -1.81 -5.55 12.67
N THR A 284 -1.69 -6.40 11.65
CA THR A 284 -1.42 -7.84 11.82
C THR A 284 0.07 -8.16 11.95
N HIS A 285 0.95 -7.18 11.75
CA HIS A 285 2.41 -7.36 11.70
C HIS A 285 2.86 -8.46 10.73
N MET A 286 2.07 -8.69 9.66
CA MET A 286 2.37 -9.74 8.69
C MET A 286 3.64 -9.38 7.90
N PRO A 287 4.66 -10.25 7.90
CA PRO A 287 5.90 -9.98 7.20
C PRO A 287 5.71 -9.89 5.69
N VAL A 288 6.52 -9.07 5.03
CA VAL A 288 6.60 -9.02 3.57
C VAL A 288 7.08 -10.35 3.03
N GLY A 289 6.45 -10.85 1.97
CA GLY A 289 6.81 -12.12 1.34
C GLY A 289 6.49 -13.36 2.16
N PHE A 290 5.76 -13.22 3.26
CA PHE A 290 5.24 -14.37 4.01
C PHE A 290 4.41 -15.24 3.08
N ARG A 291 4.60 -16.56 3.16
CA ARG A 291 3.79 -17.53 2.41
C ARG A 291 2.91 -18.32 3.37
N TYR A 292 1.63 -18.31 3.07
CA TYR A 292 0.63 -19.14 3.72
C TYR A 292 0.45 -20.43 2.94
N LEU A 293 0.60 -21.55 3.64
CA LEU A 293 0.28 -22.88 3.13
C LEU A 293 -0.87 -23.42 3.97
N SER A 294 -1.95 -23.87 3.34
CA SER A 294 -2.97 -24.63 4.04
C SER A 294 -2.41 -25.98 4.47
N ASP A 295 -2.99 -26.56 5.53
CA ASP A 295 -2.53 -27.85 6.09
C ASP A 295 -2.56 -29.00 5.07
N ASP A 296 -3.48 -28.93 4.11
CA ASP A 296 -3.60 -29.88 3.01
C ASP A 296 -2.71 -29.54 1.79
N GLY A 297 -1.96 -28.43 1.85
CA GLY A 297 -1.10 -27.96 0.77
C GLY A 297 -1.85 -27.46 -0.47
N SER A 298 -3.18 -27.39 -0.44
CA SER A 298 -3.99 -26.97 -1.58
C SER A 298 -3.92 -25.46 -1.84
N THR A 299 -3.63 -24.68 -0.81
CA THR A 299 -3.52 -23.24 -0.87
C THR A 299 -2.07 -22.80 -0.61
N ASN A 300 -1.50 -22.06 -1.56
CA ASN A 300 -0.21 -21.42 -1.40
C ASN A 300 -0.33 -19.99 -1.89
N MET A 301 -0.41 -19.04 -0.96
CA MET A 301 -0.53 -17.61 -1.26
C MET A 301 0.43 -16.79 -0.42
N THR A 302 0.75 -15.59 -0.90
CA THR A 302 1.53 -14.64 -0.11
C THR A 302 0.68 -14.01 0.99
N GLY A 303 1.33 -13.42 1.99
CA GLY A 303 0.64 -12.68 3.04
C GLY A 303 -0.18 -11.51 2.48
N GLU A 304 0.33 -10.86 1.43
CA GLU A 304 -0.33 -9.77 0.73
C GLU A 304 -1.60 -10.25 0.00
N GLU A 305 -1.53 -11.40 -0.67
CA GLU A 305 -2.70 -12.01 -1.31
C GLU A 305 -3.76 -12.42 -0.28
N LEU A 306 -3.32 -12.96 0.85
CA LEU A 306 -4.20 -13.31 1.97
C LEU A 306 -4.93 -12.07 2.50
N ILE A 307 -4.21 -10.99 2.81
CA ILE A 307 -4.81 -9.73 3.27
C ILE A 307 -5.79 -9.19 2.24
N ARG A 308 -5.40 -9.16 0.96
CA ARG A 308 -6.27 -8.72 -0.12
C ARG A 308 -7.56 -9.53 -0.18
N MET A 309 -7.46 -10.85 -0.08
CA MET A 309 -8.62 -11.74 -0.07
C MET A 309 -9.59 -11.37 1.07
N HIS A 310 -9.07 -11.19 2.27
CA HIS A 310 -9.91 -10.80 3.42
C HIS A 310 -10.53 -9.42 3.23
N VAL A 311 -9.78 -8.42 2.76
CA VAL A 311 -10.30 -7.08 2.47
C VAL A 311 -11.44 -7.12 1.45
N VAL A 312 -11.26 -7.87 0.34
CA VAL A 312 -12.30 -8.01 -0.70
C VAL A 312 -13.50 -8.78 -0.18
N ASN A 313 -13.30 -9.85 0.56
CA ASN A 313 -14.37 -10.63 1.16
C ASN A 313 -15.20 -9.77 2.15
N MET A 314 -14.55 -8.93 2.94
CA MET A 314 -15.26 -8.01 3.84
C MET A 314 -16.06 -6.96 3.05
N ALA A 315 -15.50 -6.41 1.98
CA ALA A 315 -16.24 -5.49 1.11
C ALA A 315 -17.48 -6.14 0.49
N ILE A 316 -17.36 -7.39 0.03
CA ILE A 316 -18.48 -8.17 -0.52
C ILE A 316 -19.53 -8.44 0.57
N ARG A 317 -19.12 -8.93 1.74
CA ARG A 317 -20.00 -9.22 2.88
C ARG A 317 -20.79 -7.99 3.32
N LEU A 318 -20.14 -6.84 3.35
CA LEU A 318 -20.76 -5.57 3.72
C LEU A 318 -21.45 -4.85 2.54
N LYS A 319 -21.57 -5.53 1.39
CA LYS A 319 -22.18 -4.99 0.17
C LYS A 319 -21.66 -3.62 -0.22
N ALA A 320 -20.37 -3.40 -0.02
CA ALA A 320 -19.70 -2.19 -0.45
C ALA A 320 -19.39 -2.29 -1.95
N PRO A 321 -20.01 -1.48 -2.82
CA PRO A 321 -19.68 -1.49 -4.23
C PRO A 321 -18.25 -1.04 -4.45
N ALA A 322 -17.53 -1.80 -5.27
CA ALA A 322 -16.22 -1.37 -5.77
C ALA A 322 -16.46 -0.34 -6.89
N GLN A 323 -15.77 0.77 -6.82
CA GLN A 323 -15.79 1.79 -7.87
C GLN A 323 -14.36 2.21 -8.20
N TYR A 324 -14.12 2.49 -9.47
CA TYR A 324 -12.97 3.27 -9.85
C TYR A 324 -13.26 4.73 -9.54
N PRO A 325 -12.33 5.49 -8.95
CA PRO A 325 -12.49 6.93 -8.88
C PRO A 325 -12.61 7.46 -10.31
N GLU A 326 -13.77 7.99 -10.67
CA GLU A 326 -13.90 8.71 -11.93
C GLU A 326 -13.12 10.02 -11.80
N PRO A 327 -12.12 10.24 -12.65
CA PRO A 327 -11.42 11.51 -12.68
C PRO A 327 -12.35 12.59 -13.21
N LYS A 328 -12.29 13.75 -12.61
CA LYS A 328 -13.06 14.93 -13.04
C LYS A 328 -12.68 15.41 -14.44
N ASP A 329 -11.45 15.23 -14.82
CA ASP A 329 -10.93 15.46 -16.17
C ASP A 329 -10.39 14.14 -16.70
N LYS A 330 -10.68 13.82 -17.96
CA LYS A 330 -10.33 12.57 -18.61
C LYS A 330 -8.96 12.08 -18.15
N ASN A 331 -8.96 11.00 -17.35
CA ASN A 331 -7.72 10.29 -17.07
C ASN A 331 -7.05 9.97 -18.39
N PRO A 332 -5.74 10.07 -18.48
CA PRO A 332 -5.07 9.46 -19.58
C PRO A 332 -5.50 7.99 -19.58
N THR A 333 -6.18 7.62 -20.61
CA THR A 333 -6.51 6.22 -20.89
C THR A 333 -5.19 5.43 -20.94
N THR A 334 -5.25 4.11 -20.84
CA THR A 334 -4.07 3.28 -21.12
C THR A 334 -3.38 3.75 -22.40
N ASP A 335 -4.17 4.14 -23.41
CA ASP A 335 -3.71 4.73 -24.68
C ASP A 335 -2.92 6.02 -24.49
N GLU A 336 -3.35 6.90 -23.62
CA GLU A 336 -2.64 8.16 -23.34
C GLU A 336 -1.38 7.94 -22.52
N LEU A 337 -1.35 6.96 -21.61
CA LEU A 337 -0.13 6.56 -20.92
C LEU A 337 0.88 5.96 -21.90
N PHE A 338 0.44 5.08 -22.79
CA PHE A 338 1.28 4.56 -23.85
C PHE A 338 1.71 5.67 -24.81
N ARG A 339 0.83 6.61 -25.13
CA ARG A 339 1.18 7.79 -25.93
C ARG A 339 2.25 8.63 -25.24
N LEU A 340 2.09 8.97 -23.96
CA LEU A 340 3.05 9.74 -23.18
C LEU A 340 4.41 9.02 -23.07
N ALA A 341 4.39 7.70 -22.93
CA ALA A 341 5.59 6.89 -22.84
C ALA A 341 6.26 6.62 -24.21
N TYR A 342 5.47 6.47 -25.25
CA TYR A 342 5.91 5.96 -26.54
C TYR A 342 5.62 6.90 -27.72
N GLU A 343 5.22 8.15 -27.49
CA GLU A 343 4.93 9.10 -28.57
C GLU A 343 6.10 9.17 -29.54
N GLY A 344 5.83 8.80 -30.81
CA GLY A 344 6.85 8.66 -31.85
C GLY A 344 7.59 7.32 -31.88
N SER A 345 7.27 6.35 -31.03
CA SER A 345 7.90 5.02 -31.06
C SER A 345 7.19 4.05 -32.00
N ALA A 346 7.94 3.08 -32.55
CA ALA A 346 7.36 2.00 -33.36
C ALA A 346 6.37 1.14 -32.54
N GLN A 347 6.56 1.00 -31.24
CA GLN A 347 5.66 0.23 -30.35
C GLN A 347 4.31 0.91 -30.16
N TYR A 348 4.26 2.24 -30.06
CA TYR A 348 3.00 2.95 -30.02
C TYR A 348 2.20 2.77 -31.33
N GLN A 349 2.87 2.75 -32.48
CA GLN A 349 2.22 2.49 -33.75
C GLN A 349 1.72 1.03 -33.87
N LEU A 350 2.45 0.06 -33.35
CA LEU A 350 2.00 -1.32 -33.25
C LEU A 350 0.78 -1.46 -32.33
N TYR A 351 0.80 -0.79 -31.17
CA TYR A 351 -0.34 -0.74 -30.26
C TYR A 351 -1.59 -0.13 -30.92
N LEU A 352 -1.48 1.04 -31.57
CA LEU A 352 -2.60 1.65 -32.29
C LEU A 352 -3.13 0.74 -33.42
N ASN A 353 -2.28 -0.04 -34.06
CA ASN A 353 -2.68 -0.96 -35.12
C ASN A 353 -3.35 -2.23 -34.56
N SER A 354 -3.06 -2.63 -33.34
CA SER A 354 -3.72 -3.77 -32.65
C SER A 354 -5.12 -3.43 -32.13
N GLN A 355 -5.46 -2.14 -32.03
CA GLN A 355 -6.78 -1.66 -31.61
C GLN A 355 -7.76 -1.42 -32.77
N LYS A 356 -7.31 -1.56 -34.01
CA LYS A 356 -8.12 -1.52 -35.24
C LYS A 356 -8.55 -2.92 -35.69
#